data_623be9b5de10656c0e0fc606bb84e9d2
#
_entry.id   623be9b5de10656c0e0fc606bb84e9d2
#
_cell.length_a   1.000
_cell.length_b   1.000
_cell.length_c   1.000
_cell.angle_alpha   90.00
_cell.angle_beta   90.00
_cell.angle_gamma   90.00
#
_symmetry.space_group_name_H-M   'P 1'
#
loop_
_entity.id
_entity.type
_entity.pdbx_description
1 polymer ?
#
loop_
_entity_poly.entity_id
_entity_poly.type
_entity_poly.pdbx_seq_one_letter_code
_entity_poly.pdbx_strand_id
1 'polypeptide(L)'
;MDAPPIVQMKSKVTPQVKPVAFPECNSDYQDYTPCTDPRRWRKYGNYRLTHMERHCPPIYERKECLVPPPDGYKQPIRWPKSKHECWYRNVPYDWINNKKSNQNWLRKQGEKFLFPGGGTMFPRGVGAYVDLMQDLIPEMKDGTIRTAIDTGCGVASWGADLLDRGILTVSLAPRDNHQAQVQFALERGIPAILGILSTQRLPFPANSFDMAHCSRCLIPWTEFGPPINYKNRWHGWNATVEEQKADFDKLKELLRSMCFQFYNMKNDIAVWQKSSDNNCYDQLSVSNSYPPMCDDSVDPDAGWYIPLRTCLSIPPQKLKLGLEFSPKWPDRLHVTPKRITSRAGRFKNDESKWKRRVRHYKTLLPALGNEEIRNVMDMNTLYGGFAASLINSPAWVMNVVSSNGINSLGVIYDRGLIGIYHDWCEAFSTYPRTYDLLHLDGLFTAESHRCDMKYVLLEMDRILRPKGYAIIRESNVFIDAIAAISTGMRWNCQKHDTEYEVQKEKLLICRKKLWYSKAQ
;
A
#
# COMPACT_ATOMS: atom_id res chain seq x y z
N MET A 1 -17.50 -21.76 22.25
CA MET A 1 -18.31 -21.86 21.01
C MET A 1 -17.43 -22.56 19.99
N ASP A 2 -17.83 -23.79 19.69
CA ASP A 2 -17.07 -24.68 18.81
C ASP A 2 -17.24 -24.23 17.35
N ALA A 3 -16.16 -24.31 16.59
CA ALA A 3 -16.16 -24.02 15.16
C ALA A 3 -17.00 -25.06 14.42
N PRO A 4 -17.79 -24.67 13.40
CA PRO A 4 -18.57 -25.62 12.62
C PRO A 4 -17.65 -26.59 11.85
N PRO A 5 -18.11 -27.84 11.63
CA PRO A 5 -17.29 -28.87 10.99
C PRO A 5 -17.02 -28.53 9.53
N ILE A 6 -15.76 -28.73 9.13
CA ILE A 6 -15.31 -28.59 7.72
C ILE A 6 -16.01 -29.68 6.90
N VAL A 7 -16.96 -29.29 6.09
CA VAL A 7 -17.57 -30.16 5.08
C VAL A 7 -16.54 -30.43 3.99
N GLN A 8 -16.01 -31.63 3.95
CA GLN A 8 -15.19 -32.11 2.86
C GLN A 8 -16.05 -32.28 1.60
N MET A 9 -16.07 -31.32 0.73
CA MET A 9 -16.59 -31.48 -0.63
C MET A 9 -15.57 -32.31 -1.44
N LYS A 10 -15.93 -33.56 -1.71
CA LYS A 10 -15.27 -34.39 -2.71
C LYS A 10 -15.60 -33.84 -4.10
N SER A 11 -14.79 -32.99 -4.67
CA SER A 11 -14.86 -32.69 -6.10
C SER A 11 -13.83 -33.53 -6.86
N LYS A 12 -14.31 -34.56 -7.50
CA LYS A 12 -13.62 -35.25 -8.58
C LYS A 12 -13.89 -34.50 -9.89
N VAL A 13 -13.14 -33.50 -10.20
CA VAL A 13 -12.92 -33.07 -11.60
C VAL A 13 -11.56 -32.39 -11.64
N THR A 14 -10.58 -33.00 -12.25
CA THR A 14 -9.34 -32.37 -12.67
C THR A 14 -9.67 -31.53 -13.90
N PRO A 15 -9.74 -30.21 -13.84
CA PRO A 15 -9.94 -29.44 -15.06
C PRO A 15 -8.66 -29.57 -15.91
N GLN A 16 -8.75 -30.20 -17.06
CA GLN A 16 -7.74 -30.05 -18.12
C GLN A 16 -7.87 -28.59 -18.61
N VAL A 17 -7.13 -27.69 -18.00
CA VAL A 17 -7.09 -26.29 -18.43
C VAL A 17 -6.26 -26.23 -19.70
N LYS A 18 -6.92 -26.03 -20.85
CA LYS A 18 -6.22 -25.74 -22.11
C LYS A 18 -5.52 -24.40 -21.99
N PRO A 19 -4.29 -24.24 -22.50
CA PRO A 19 -3.62 -22.94 -22.56
C PRO A 19 -4.52 -21.94 -23.30
N VAL A 20 -4.94 -20.89 -22.61
CA VAL A 20 -5.74 -19.80 -23.21
C VAL A 20 -4.77 -18.68 -23.55
N ALA A 21 -4.63 -18.35 -24.84
CA ALA A 21 -3.87 -17.16 -25.23
C ALA A 21 -4.69 -15.90 -24.92
N PHE A 22 -4.08 -14.93 -24.24
CA PHE A 22 -4.70 -13.65 -23.98
C PHE A 22 -4.32 -12.63 -25.06
N PRO A 23 -5.28 -11.84 -25.58
CA PRO A 23 -4.99 -10.77 -26.51
C PRO A 23 -4.21 -9.64 -25.82
N GLU A 24 -3.58 -8.79 -26.62
CA GLU A 24 -2.99 -7.55 -26.15
C GLU A 24 -4.08 -6.49 -25.97
N CYS A 25 -4.01 -5.70 -24.89
CA CYS A 25 -4.83 -4.50 -24.77
C CYS A 25 -4.34 -3.44 -25.79
N ASN A 26 -5.23 -2.54 -26.19
CA ASN A 26 -4.85 -1.38 -26.97
C ASN A 26 -3.79 -0.55 -26.21
N SER A 27 -2.90 0.14 -26.93
CA SER A 27 -1.86 1.02 -26.38
C SER A 27 -2.41 2.09 -25.43
N ASP A 28 -3.64 2.53 -25.59
CA ASP A 28 -4.31 3.48 -24.68
C ASP A 28 -4.47 2.95 -23.25
N TYR A 29 -4.27 1.64 -23.04
CA TYR A 29 -4.34 0.99 -21.74
C TYR A 29 -2.97 0.76 -21.08
N GLN A 30 -1.88 1.31 -21.62
CA GLN A 30 -0.54 1.12 -21.08
C GLN A 30 -0.38 1.56 -19.60
N ASP A 31 -1.27 2.40 -19.09
CA ASP A 31 -1.34 2.85 -17.69
C ASP A 31 -2.66 2.45 -17.00
N TYR A 32 -3.28 1.35 -17.46
CA TYR A 32 -4.60 0.90 -17.01
C TYR A 32 -4.67 0.69 -15.49
N THR A 33 -5.46 1.53 -14.83
CA THR A 33 -5.75 1.50 -13.39
C THR A 33 -7.25 1.30 -13.18
N PRO A 34 -7.75 0.05 -13.12
CA PRO A 34 -9.19 -0.24 -13.19
C PRO A 34 -10.04 0.48 -12.14
N CYS A 35 -9.53 0.60 -10.92
CA CYS A 35 -10.26 1.21 -9.81
C CYS A 35 -10.32 2.75 -9.86
N THR A 36 -9.56 3.38 -10.75
CA THR A 36 -9.48 4.85 -10.89
C THR A 36 -9.69 5.28 -12.34
N ASP A 37 -10.33 4.45 -13.15
CA ASP A 37 -10.63 4.78 -14.56
C ASP A 37 -11.60 5.97 -14.61
N PRO A 38 -11.22 7.09 -15.27
CA PRO A 38 -12.04 8.29 -15.39
C PRO A 38 -13.44 8.04 -15.98
N ARG A 39 -13.58 7.04 -16.83
CA ARG A 39 -14.87 6.66 -17.43
C ARG A 39 -15.87 6.11 -16.41
N ARG A 40 -15.41 5.70 -15.25
CA ARG A 40 -16.21 5.17 -14.16
C ARG A 40 -16.48 6.20 -13.06
N TRP A 41 -16.06 7.44 -13.21
CA TRP A 41 -16.26 8.48 -12.22
C TRP A 41 -17.75 8.72 -11.96
N ARG A 42 -18.13 8.58 -10.71
CA ARG A 42 -19.47 8.90 -10.25
C ARG A 42 -19.53 10.37 -9.81
N LYS A 43 -20.69 10.98 -9.93
CA LYS A 43 -20.94 12.30 -9.37
C LYS A 43 -21.58 12.16 -7.99
N TYR A 44 -21.06 12.89 -7.03
CA TYR A 44 -21.66 13.05 -5.72
C TYR A 44 -22.38 14.40 -5.67
N GLY A 45 -23.70 14.40 -5.86
CA GLY A 45 -24.46 15.63 -5.98
C GLY A 45 -23.87 16.56 -7.05
N ASN A 46 -23.58 17.80 -6.70
CA ASN A 46 -22.97 18.79 -7.59
C ASN A 46 -21.44 18.74 -7.66
N TYR A 47 -20.80 17.78 -6.99
CA TYR A 47 -19.35 17.75 -6.82
C TYR A 47 -18.71 16.61 -7.62
N ARG A 48 -17.55 16.89 -8.22
CA ARG A 48 -16.74 15.93 -8.99
C ARG A 48 -15.61 15.31 -8.15
N LEU A 49 -15.81 15.10 -6.86
CA LEU A 49 -14.77 14.50 -6.02
C LEU A 49 -14.52 13.02 -6.35
N THR A 50 -15.52 12.37 -6.90
CA THR A 50 -15.49 10.95 -7.22
C THR A 50 -14.42 10.53 -8.22
N HIS A 51 -13.88 11.45 -9.02
CA HIS A 51 -12.78 11.12 -9.93
C HIS A 51 -11.44 10.85 -9.22
N MET A 52 -11.33 11.26 -7.97
CA MET A 52 -10.14 11.02 -7.15
C MET A 52 -10.25 9.76 -6.31
N GLU A 53 -11.47 9.28 -6.04
CA GLU A 53 -11.71 8.10 -5.25
C GLU A 53 -11.51 6.80 -6.02
N ARG A 54 -11.29 5.73 -5.26
CA ARG A 54 -11.23 4.39 -5.78
C ARG A 54 -12.63 3.87 -6.11
N HIS A 55 -12.85 3.48 -7.37
CA HIS A 55 -14.08 2.85 -7.87
C HIS A 55 -13.72 1.63 -8.70
N CYS A 56 -13.63 0.45 -8.06
CA CYS A 56 -13.31 -0.79 -8.77
C CYS A 56 -14.49 -1.26 -9.61
N PRO A 57 -14.25 -1.68 -10.86
CA PRO A 57 -15.25 -2.35 -11.65
C PRO A 57 -15.55 -3.75 -11.12
N PRO A 58 -16.76 -4.28 -11.31
CA PRO A 58 -17.04 -5.69 -11.15
C PRO A 58 -16.07 -6.55 -12.00
N ILE A 59 -15.83 -7.78 -11.56
CA ILE A 59 -14.85 -8.64 -12.18
C ILE A 59 -15.10 -8.88 -13.69
N TYR A 60 -16.36 -8.98 -14.08
CA TYR A 60 -16.78 -9.19 -15.47
C TYR A 60 -16.63 -7.96 -16.38
N GLU A 61 -16.43 -6.76 -15.81
CA GLU A 61 -16.14 -5.54 -16.57
C GLU A 61 -14.63 -5.30 -16.76
N ARG A 62 -13.79 -6.14 -16.19
CA ARG A 62 -12.34 -6.04 -16.34
C ARG A 62 -11.90 -6.39 -17.75
N LYS A 63 -10.79 -5.81 -18.18
CA LYS A 63 -10.19 -6.14 -19.47
C LYS A 63 -9.53 -7.52 -19.40
N GLU A 64 -9.93 -8.41 -20.29
CA GLU A 64 -9.32 -9.74 -20.44
C GLU A 64 -8.17 -9.73 -21.46
N CYS A 65 -7.27 -8.78 -21.33
CA CYS A 65 -6.13 -8.61 -22.22
C CYS A 65 -4.87 -8.24 -21.43
N LEU A 66 -3.70 -8.49 -22.00
CA LEU A 66 -2.41 -8.14 -21.43
C LEU A 66 -2.10 -6.67 -21.65
N VAL A 67 -1.78 -5.95 -20.58
CA VAL A 67 -1.48 -4.52 -20.64
C VAL A 67 -0.09 -4.30 -21.25
N PRO A 68 0.04 -3.59 -22.39
CA PRO A 68 1.32 -3.37 -23.04
C PRO A 68 2.21 -2.44 -22.18
N PRO A 69 3.53 -2.64 -22.19
CA PRO A 69 4.45 -1.65 -21.68
C PRO A 69 4.49 -0.43 -22.62
N PRO A 70 4.86 0.77 -22.11
CA PRO A 70 5.15 1.92 -22.95
C PRO A 70 6.31 1.65 -23.92
N ASP A 71 6.32 2.35 -25.04
CA ASP A 71 7.39 2.26 -26.02
C ASP A 71 8.76 2.62 -25.41
N GLY A 72 9.74 1.76 -25.65
CA GLY A 72 11.08 1.94 -25.10
C GLY A 72 11.16 1.70 -23.58
N TYR A 73 10.18 0.97 -22.99
CA TYR A 73 10.21 0.58 -21.59
C TYR A 73 11.55 -0.05 -21.21
N LYS A 74 12.13 0.46 -20.13
CA LYS A 74 13.38 -0.07 -19.57
C LYS A 74 13.13 -0.60 -18.16
N GLN A 75 13.94 -1.55 -17.76
CA GLN A 75 13.94 -1.99 -16.37
C GLN A 75 14.24 -0.80 -15.45
N PRO A 76 13.58 -0.72 -14.30
CA PRO A 76 13.89 0.29 -13.30
C PRO A 76 15.38 0.28 -12.92
N ILE A 77 15.87 1.43 -12.45
CA ILE A 77 17.21 1.58 -11.92
C ILE A 77 17.33 0.70 -10.67
N ARG A 78 18.46 0.04 -10.51
CA ARG A 78 18.69 -0.85 -9.37
C ARG A 78 18.57 -0.14 -8.04
N TRP A 79 17.90 -0.79 -7.11
CA TRP A 79 17.86 -0.42 -5.70
C TRP A 79 19.25 -0.56 -5.05
N PRO A 80 19.65 0.32 -4.10
CA PRO A 80 18.94 1.49 -3.59
C PRO A 80 19.18 2.79 -4.39
N LYS A 81 20.09 2.81 -5.35
CA LYS A 81 20.46 4.02 -6.12
C LYS A 81 19.30 4.63 -6.90
N SER A 82 18.28 3.83 -7.17
CA SER A 82 17.10 4.24 -7.94
C SER A 82 16.10 5.14 -7.19
N LYS A 83 16.25 5.37 -5.88
CA LYS A 83 15.29 6.21 -5.12
C LYS A 83 15.25 7.67 -5.57
N HIS A 84 16.30 8.17 -6.18
CA HIS A 84 16.39 9.55 -6.65
C HIS A 84 16.26 9.69 -8.17
N GLU A 85 16.02 8.58 -8.87
CA GLU A 85 15.86 8.58 -10.32
C GLU A 85 14.97 7.44 -10.80
N CYS A 86 14.32 7.62 -11.96
CA CYS A 86 13.64 6.55 -12.68
C CYS A 86 13.77 6.77 -14.21
N TRP A 87 13.50 5.71 -14.98
CA TRP A 87 13.47 5.82 -16.43
C TRP A 87 12.23 6.58 -16.90
N TYR A 88 12.44 7.64 -17.66
CA TYR A 88 11.34 8.48 -18.09
C TYR A 88 10.38 7.72 -19.05
N ARG A 89 10.89 6.79 -19.85
CA ARG A 89 10.10 5.93 -20.74
C ARG A 89 9.15 4.98 -20.00
N ASN A 90 9.42 4.69 -18.74
CA ASN A 90 8.56 3.83 -17.91
C ASN A 90 7.30 4.57 -17.41
N VAL A 91 7.34 5.90 -17.43
CA VAL A 91 6.25 6.78 -16.96
C VAL A 91 5.92 7.76 -18.08
N PRO A 92 4.93 7.47 -18.94
CA PRO A 92 4.69 8.20 -20.17
C PRO A 92 3.95 9.54 -19.98
N TYR A 93 4.45 10.39 -19.08
CA TYR A 93 3.83 11.70 -18.74
C TYR A 93 4.84 12.84 -18.83
N ASP A 94 5.31 13.16 -20.04
CA ASP A 94 6.30 14.21 -20.29
C ASP A 94 5.88 15.61 -19.80
N TRP A 95 4.59 15.91 -19.85
CA TRP A 95 4.06 17.21 -19.46
C TRP A 95 4.31 17.59 -17.99
N ILE A 96 4.48 16.59 -17.11
CA ILE A 96 4.77 16.81 -15.68
C ILE A 96 6.11 17.51 -15.51
N ASN A 97 7.12 17.16 -16.31
CA ASN A 97 8.42 17.83 -16.27
C ASN A 97 8.27 19.34 -16.51
N ASN A 98 7.47 19.74 -17.51
CA ASN A 98 7.26 21.15 -17.83
C ASN A 98 6.52 21.92 -16.72
N LYS A 99 5.58 21.25 -16.02
CA LYS A 99 4.81 21.89 -14.96
C LYS A 99 5.47 21.90 -13.58
N LYS A 100 6.39 20.96 -13.30
CA LYS A 100 6.91 20.71 -11.94
C LYS A 100 8.41 20.84 -11.80
N SER A 101 9.16 21.04 -12.88
CA SER A 101 10.61 21.22 -12.82
C SER A 101 10.99 22.50 -12.07
N ASN A 102 10.22 23.57 -12.21
CA ASN A 102 10.44 24.84 -11.51
C ASN A 102 10.20 24.75 -9.99
N GLN A 103 9.52 23.70 -9.52
CA GLN A 103 9.31 23.42 -8.09
C GLN A 103 10.29 22.39 -7.54
N ASN A 104 11.29 21.97 -8.32
CA ASN A 104 12.22 20.90 -7.97
C ASN A 104 11.59 19.56 -7.58
N TRP A 105 10.40 19.27 -8.08
CA TRP A 105 9.79 17.95 -7.86
C TRP A 105 10.54 16.88 -8.64
N LEU A 106 10.79 17.15 -9.91
CA LEU A 106 11.54 16.29 -10.81
C LEU A 106 12.19 17.11 -11.93
N ARG A 107 13.22 16.54 -12.54
CA ARG A 107 13.90 17.10 -13.72
C ARG A 107 14.19 15.99 -14.70
N LYS A 108 13.89 16.22 -15.98
CA LYS A 108 14.30 15.29 -17.04
C LYS A 108 15.75 15.52 -17.39
N GLN A 109 16.55 14.47 -17.35
CA GLN A 109 17.95 14.47 -17.77
C GLN A 109 18.23 13.24 -18.62
N GLY A 110 18.40 13.43 -19.92
CA GLY A 110 18.54 12.33 -20.88
C GLY A 110 17.34 11.37 -20.81
N GLU A 111 17.59 10.10 -20.56
CA GLU A 111 16.56 9.06 -20.48
C GLU A 111 15.94 8.88 -19.09
N LYS A 112 16.27 9.76 -18.13
CA LYS A 112 15.82 9.62 -16.74
C LYS A 112 15.07 10.85 -16.27
N PHE A 113 14.17 10.62 -15.31
CA PHE A 113 13.73 11.65 -14.37
C PHE A 113 14.57 11.58 -13.12
N LEU A 114 15.06 12.74 -12.66
CA LEU A 114 15.74 12.92 -11.39
C LEU A 114 14.78 13.56 -10.39
N PHE A 115 14.87 13.14 -9.14
CA PHE A 115 14.03 13.61 -8.03
C PHE A 115 14.93 14.29 -6.99
N PRO A 116 15.16 15.61 -7.09
CA PRO A 116 16.09 16.33 -6.20
C PRO A 116 15.55 16.51 -4.77
N GLY A 117 14.33 16.03 -4.47
CA GLY A 117 13.72 16.15 -3.16
C GLY A 117 13.18 17.54 -2.85
N GLY A 118 13.00 18.39 -3.86
CA GLY A 118 12.40 19.70 -3.71
C GLY A 118 10.88 19.64 -3.69
N GLY A 119 10.29 20.81 -3.63
CA GLY A 119 8.85 21.06 -3.61
C GLY A 119 8.56 22.37 -2.88
N THR A 120 7.34 22.88 -3.01
CA THR A 120 6.94 24.12 -2.32
C THR A 120 7.04 24.02 -0.80
N MET A 121 6.90 22.82 -0.24
CA MET A 121 7.04 22.57 1.20
C MET A 121 8.45 22.20 1.62
N PHE A 122 9.36 21.97 0.67
CA PHE A 122 10.74 21.59 0.94
C PHE A 122 11.72 22.59 0.30
N PRO A 123 11.66 23.90 0.64
CA PRO A 123 12.47 24.93 -0.03
C PRO A 123 13.97 24.71 0.12
N ARG A 124 14.41 24.02 1.18
CA ARG A 124 15.80 23.63 1.43
C ARG A 124 16.06 22.14 1.18
N GLY A 125 15.13 21.46 0.47
CA GLY A 125 15.18 20.01 0.23
C GLY A 125 14.48 19.21 1.33
N VAL A 126 14.06 18.01 0.96
CA VAL A 126 13.31 17.11 1.86
C VAL A 126 14.15 16.62 3.05
N GLY A 127 15.47 16.41 2.87
CA GLY A 127 16.35 16.01 3.96
C GLY A 127 16.36 17.02 5.10
N ALA A 128 16.52 18.32 4.80
CA ALA A 128 16.46 19.39 5.81
C ALA A 128 15.09 19.50 6.49
N TYR A 129 14.01 19.19 5.76
CA TYR A 129 12.67 19.12 6.33
C TYR A 129 12.53 17.95 7.32
N VAL A 130 13.02 16.77 6.96
CA VAL A 130 12.99 15.58 7.84
C VAL A 130 13.92 15.74 9.03
N ASP A 131 15.09 16.38 8.87
CA ASP A 131 15.97 16.73 10.00
C ASP A 131 15.23 17.60 11.03
N LEU A 132 14.51 18.61 10.57
CA LEU A 132 13.68 19.45 11.44
C LEU A 132 12.55 18.64 12.12
N MET A 133 11.94 17.69 11.41
CA MET A 133 10.96 16.79 12.01
C MET A 133 11.58 15.91 13.10
N GLN A 134 12.77 15.38 12.88
CA GLN A 134 13.49 14.57 13.86
C GLN A 134 13.93 15.35 15.10
N ASP A 135 14.11 16.66 14.97
CA ASP A 135 14.35 17.54 16.14
C ASP A 135 13.05 17.81 16.92
N LEU A 136 11.91 17.86 16.22
CA LEU A 136 10.59 18.03 16.84
C LEU A 136 10.04 16.74 17.45
N ILE A 137 10.41 15.59 16.89
CA ILE A 137 9.90 14.25 17.21
C ILE A 137 11.11 13.32 17.39
N PRO A 138 11.75 13.31 18.58
CA PRO A 138 12.93 12.47 18.85
C PRO A 138 12.69 10.97 18.63
N GLU A 139 11.44 10.52 18.79
CA GLU A 139 10.98 9.14 18.58
C GLU A 139 11.19 8.63 17.14
N MET A 140 11.44 9.51 16.19
CA MET A 140 11.84 9.14 14.83
C MET A 140 13.28 8.57 14.76
N LYS A 141 14.12 8.83 15.79
CA LYS A 141 15.53 8.39 15.83
C LYS A 141 15.75 7.14 16.66
N ASP A 142 14.85 6.82 17.58
CA ASP A 142 15.08 5.80 18.61
C ASP A 142 14.37 4.46 18.33
N GLY A 143 13.73 4.32 17.17
CA GLY A 143 13.01 3.10 16.78
C GLY A 143 11.57 3.01 17.28
N THR A 144 11.07 4.01 18.01
CA THR A 144 9.66 4.10 18.42
C THR A 144 8.77 4.29 17.19
N ILE A 145 9.12 5.23 16.31
CA ILE A 145 8.43 5.44 15.04
C ILE A 145 9.10 4.58 13.96
N ARG A 146 8.38 3.60 13.45
CA ARG A 146 8.83 2.68 12.40
C ARG A 146 7.97 2.72 11.16
N THR A 147 6.66 2.99 11.30
CA THR A 147 5.71 3.01 10.20
C THR A 147 5.05 4.39 10.08
N ALA A 148 4.93 4.89 8.84
CA ALA A 148 4.30 6.18 8.57
C ALA A 148 3.36 6.11 7.37
N ILE A 149 2.39 7.03 7.32
CA ILE A 149 1.56 7.28 6.15
C ILE A 149 1.73 8.73 5.70
N ASP A 150 1.94 8.93 4.40
CA ASP A 150 1.99 10.26 3.76
C ASP A 150 0.72 10.46 2.92
N THR A 151 -0.20 11.28 3.39
CA THR A 151 -1.57 11.40 2.85
C THR A 151 -1.70 12.34 1.65
N GLY A 152 -0.60 12.83 1.13
CA GLY A 152 -0.52 13.67 -0.06
C GLY A 152 0.88 13.64 -0.64
N CYS A 153 1.35 12.43 -0.94
CA CYS A 153 2.78 12.13 -1.10
C CYS A 153 3.47 12.84 -2.28
N GLY A 154 2.73 13.39 -3.23
CA GLY A 154 3.32 13.89 -4.46
C GLY A 154 4.16 12.80 -5.15
N VAL A 155 5.41 13.08 -5.45
CA VAL A 155 6.36 12.08 -5.99
C VAL A 155 7.07 11.26 -4.91
N ALA A 156 6.56 11.26 -3.68
CA ALA A 156 7.03 10.51 -2.52
C ALA A 156 8.48 10.82 -2.08
N SER A 157 8.94 12.06 -2.20
CA SER A 157 10.30 12.44 -1.76
C SER A 157 10.45 12.31 -0.25
N TRP A 158 9.42 12.63 0.54
CA TRP A 158 9.42 12.45 1.98
C TRP A 158 9.52 10.98 2.39
N GLY A 159 8.70 10.10 1.77
CA GLY A 159 8.77 8.66 2.00
C GLY A 159 10.12 8.05 1.59
N ALA A 160 10.78 8.59 0.55
CA ALA A 160 12.11 8.17 0.14
C ALA A 160 13.18 8.48 1.19
N ASP A 161 13.16 9.69 1.75
CA ASP A 161 14.11 10.12 2.79
C ASP A 161 13.89 9.33 4.09
N LEU A 162 12.63 9.10 4.48
CA LEU A 162 12.29 8.29 5.66
C LEU A 162 12.73 6.83 5.51
N LEU A 163 12.64 6.26 4.32
CA LEU A 163 13.07 4.89 4.08
C LEU A 163 14.57 4.72 4.32
N ASP A 164 15.39 5.73 3.98
CA ASP A 164 16.81 5.77 4.28
C ASP A 164 17.09 5.89 5.78
N ARG A 165 16.16 6.45 6.54
CA ARG A 165 16.23 6.58 8.00
C ARG A 165 15.58 5.41 8.74
N GLY A 166 15.21 4.34 8.01
CA GLY A 166 14.65 3.13 8.60
C GLY A 166 13.16 3.23 8.95
N ILE A 167 12.42 4.22 8.45
CA ILE A 167 10.97 4.37 8.64
C ILE A 167 10.24 3.98 7.36
N LEU A 168 9.42 2.93 7.42
CA LEU A 168 8.60 2.49 6.29
C LEU A 168 7.38 3.39 6.12
N THR A 169 7.30 4.07 4.98
CA THR A 169 6.20 4.99 4.68
C THR A 169 5.31 4.44 3.58
N VAL A 170 4.01 4.35 3.82
CA VAL A 170 3.02 4.16 2.76
C VAL A 170 2.67 5.51 2.17
N SER A 171 3.12 5.76 0.96
CA SER A 171 2.85 7.01 0.23
C SER A 171 1.51 6.91 -0.48
N LEU A 172 0.57 7.80 -0.15
CA LEU A 172 -0.80 7.82 -0.66
C LEU A 172 -1.03 9.07 -1.50
N ALA A 173 -1.52 8.90 -2.72
CA ALA A 173 -1.98 10.00 -3.56
C ALA A 173 -3.10 9.55 -4.50
N PRO A 174 -4.01 10.46 -4.92
CA PRO A 174 -5.02 10.17 -5.92
C PRO A 174 -4.40 10.11 -7.33
N ARG A 175 -5.15 9.58 -8.27
CA ARG A 175 -4.93 9.79 -9.69
C ARG A 175 -5.73 11.05 -10.12
N ASP A 176 -5.16 12.20 -9.85
CA ASP A 176 -5.73 13.51 -10.18
C ASP A 176 -5.05 14.15 -11.41
N ASN A 177 -4.99 15.47 -11.45
CA ASN A 177 -4.28 16.22 -12.49
C ASN A 177 -2.76 15.95 -12.54
N HIS A 178 -2.20 15.31 -11.49
CA HIS A 178 -0.81 14.85 -11.41
C HIS A 178 -0.75 13.33 -11.54
N GLN A 179 -1.26 12.82 -12.62
CA GLN A 179 -1.61 11.42 -12.86
C GLN A 179 -0.59 10.39 -12.40
N ALA A 180 0.69 10.68 -12.54
CA ALA A 180 1.77 9.70 -12.32
C ALA A 180 2.41 9.71 -10.93
N GLN A 181 1.87 10.42 -9.94
CA GLN A 181 2.53 10.58 -8.63
C GLN A 181 2.92 9.23 -8.00
N VAL A 182 1.96 8.32 -7.85
CA VAL A 182 2.17 6.99 -7.29
C VAL A 182 3.05 6.12 -8.20
N GLN A 183 2.92 6.26 -9.51
CA GLN A 183 3.76 5.54 -10.46
C GLN A 183 5.23 5.96 -10.32
N PHE A 184 5.53 7.25 -10.19
CA PHE A 184 6.88 7.72 -9.90
C PHE A 184 7.42 7.13 -8.60
N ALA A 185 6.63 7.13 -7.52
CA ALA A 185 7.06 6.55 -6.25
C ALA A 185 7.48 5.08 -6.41
N LEU A 186 6.65 4.27 -7.07
CA LEU A 186 6.91 2.84 -7.28
C LEU A 186 8.06 2.58 -8.27
N GLU A 187 8.25 3.44 -9.29
CA GLU A 187 9.42 3.37 -10.19
C GLU A 187 10.72 3.76 -9.49
N ARG A 188 10.65 4.53 -8.42
CA ARG A 188 11.77 4.87 -7.54
C ARG A 188 12.08 3.80 -6.49
N GLY A 189 11.21 2.79 -6.34
CA GLY A 189 11.35 1.75 -5.32
C GLY A 189 10.82 2.19 -3.94
N ILE A 190 9.80 3.04 -3.88
CA ILE A 190 9.19 3.56 -2.65
C ILE A 190 7.80 2.96 -2.49
N PRO A 191 7.40 2.51 -1.28
CA PRO A 191 6.05 1.99 -1.05
C PRO A 191 4.98 3.05 -1.32
N ALA A 192 4.02 2.76 -2.20
CA ALA A 192 2.96 3.68 -2.54
C ALA A 192 1.70 2.98 -3.03
N ILE A 193 0.55 3.63 -2.84
CA ILE A 193 -0.75 3.18 -3.34
C ILE A 193 -1.58 4.37 -3.87
N LEU A 194 -2.50 4.07 -4.77
CA LEU A 194 -3.53 5.03 -5.19
C LEU A 194 -4.65 5.07 -4.15
N GLY A 195 -5.00 6.25 -3.70
CA GLY A 195 -6.11 6.47 -2.78
C GLY A 195 -6.26 7.93 -2.38
N ILE A 196 -7.34 8.24 -1.70
CA ILE A 196 -7.65 9.56 -1.17
C ILE A 196 -8.40 9.44 0.16
N LEU A 197 -8.21 10.39 1.05
CA LEU A 197 -9.04 10.58 2.24
C LEU A 197 -10.31 11.33 1.83
N SER A 198 -11.42 10.65 1.65
CA SER A 198 -12.69 11.25 1.25
C SER A 198 -13.87 10.48 1.86
N THR A 199 -14.68 9.79 1.05
CA THR A 199 -15.94 9.16 1.50
C THR A 199 -15.79 7.70 1.90
N GLN A 200 -14.69 7.04 1.51
CA GLN A 200 -14.40 5.65 1.83
C GLN A 200 -13.27 5.56 2.87
N ARG A 201 -13.33 4.53 3.70
CA ARG A 201 -12.24 4.23 4.63
C ARG A 201 -11.00 3.77 3.89
N LEU A 202 -9.83 4.09 4.43
CA LEU A 202 -8.57 3.56 3.92
C LEU A 202 -8.45 2.05 4.25
N PRO A 203 -7.71 1.28 3.44
CA PRO A 203 -7.59 -0.17 3.60
C PRO A 203 -6.58 -0.56 4.69
N PHE A 204 -6.65 0.10 5.82
CA PHE A 204 -5.78 -0.11 6.97
C PHE A 204 -6.62 -0.27 8.24
N PRO A 205 -6.18 -1.09 9.21
CA PRO A 205 -6.82 -1.15 10.51
C PRO A 205 -6.64 0.16 11.27
N ALA A 206 -7.49 0.39 12.25
CA ALA A 206 -7.32 1.53 13.14
C ALA A 206 -5.98 1.44 13.89
N ASN A 207 -5.35 2.59 14.14
CA ASN A 207 -4.06 2.71 14.84
C ASN A 207 -2.91 1.89 14.20
N SER A 208 -2.84 1.85 12.85
CA SER A 208 -1.81 1.10 12.12
C SER A 208 -0.46 1.79 12.09
N PHE A 209 -0.46 3.10 11.92
CA PHE A 209 0.77 3.87 11.71
C PHE A 209 1.23 4.55 12.99
N ASP A 210 2.55 4.53 13.21
CA ASP A 210 3.17 5.26 14.31
C ASP A 210 3.14 6.78 14.05
N MET A 211 3.11 7.19 12.77
CA MET A 211 3.08 8.60 12.36
C MET A 211 2.22 8.79 11.11
N ALA A 212 1.46 9.87 11.07
CA ALA A 212 0.76 10.35 9.87
C ALA A 212 1.29 11.74 9.48
N HIS A 213 1.58 11.91 8.20
CA HIS A 213 2.07 13.16 7.64
C HIS A 213 1.08 13.73 6.63
N CYS A 214 0.89 15.04 6.67
CA CYS A 214 0.11 15.80 5.72
C CYS A 214 0.81 17.12 5.43
N SER A 215 1.43 17.19 4.27
CA SER A 215 2.05 18.42 3.79
C SER A 215 1.35 18.86 2.50
N ARG A 216 0.47 19.86 2.61
CA ARG A 216 -0.41 20.30 1.52
C ARG A 216 -1.26 19.17 0.92
N CYS A 217 -1.74 18.31 1.77
CA CYS A 217 -2.59 17.17 1.38
C CYS A 217 -3.99 17.58 0.90
N LEU A 218 -4.29 18.87 0.85
CA LEU A 218 -5.55 19.46 0.40
C LEU A 218 -6.79 18.97 1.16
N ILE A 219 -6.60 18.54 2.41
CA ILE A 219 -7.70 18.17 3.29
C ILE A 219 -8.22 19.46 3.95
N PRO A 220 -9.52 19.74 3.85
CA PRO A 220 -10.15 20.89 4.51
C PRO A 220 -10.45 20.59 5.97
N TRP A 221 -9.46 20.65 6.82
CA TRP A 221 -9.51 20.21 8.21
C TRP A 221 -10.57 20.90 9.05
N THR A 222 -10.89 22.16 8.75
CA THR A 222 -11.73 23.02 9.60
C THR A 222 -13.15 23.23 9.07
N GLU A 223 -13.55 22.50 8.03
CA GLU A 223 -14.84 22.68 7.39
C GLU A 223 -15.72 21.44 7.52
N PHE A 224 -16.83 21.64 8.22
CA PHE A 224 -17.87 20.64 8.37
C PHE A 224 -18.94 20.85 7.29
N GLY A 225 -19.14 19.90 6.43
CA GLY A 225 -20.21 19.93 5.43
C GLY A 225 -19.90 19.09 4.20
N PRO A 226 -20.93 18.86 3.36
CA PRO A 226 -20.77 18.10 2.12
C PRO A 226 -19.73 18.74 1.21
N PRO A 227 -19.21 17.98 0.28
CA PRO A 227 -17.89 18.13 -0.31
C PRO A 227 -17.65 19.51 -0.91
N ILE A 228 -16.52 20.03 -0.57
CA ILE A 228 -16.00 21.37 -0.79
C ILE A 228 -15.86 21.66 -2.27
N ASN A 229 -16.24 22.87 -2.64
CA ASN A 229 -16.00 23.42 -3.96
C ASN A 229 -14.50 23.72 -4.14
N TYR A 230 -13.77 22.75 -4.63
CA TYR A 230 -12.32 22.78 -4.86
C TYR A 230 -11.83 24.00 -5.68
N LYS A 231 -12.73 24.66 -6.42
CA LYS A 231 -12.37 25.80 -7.25
C LYS A 231 -12.15 27.11 -6.47
N ASN A 232 -12.70 27.24 -5.27
CA ASN A 232 -12.75 28.53 -4.61
C ASN A 232 -11.88 28.66 -3.35
N ARG A 233 -11.04 27.66 -2.99
CA ARG A 233 -10.34 27.68 -1.69
C ARG A 233 -8.84 27.41 -1.72
N TRP A 234 -8.16 28.03 -2.61
CA TRP A 234 -6.74 28.29 -2.50
C TRP A 234 -6.49 29.59 -1.72
N HIS A 235 -7.27 29.83 -0.67
CA HIS A 235 -7.13 31.03 0.15
C HIS A 235 -5.81 31.08 0.93
N GLY A 236 -5.15 29.96 1.20
CA GLY A 236 -3.89 29.90 1.96
C GLY A 236 -2.71 30.66 1.34
N TRP A 237 -2.78 31.06 0.08
CA TRP A 237 -1.72 31.88 -0.56
C TRP A 237 -1.94 33.38 -0.43
N ASN A 238 -3.16 33.83 -0.16
CA ASN A 238 -3.54 35.22 -0.01
C ASN A 238 -4.18 35.52 1.35
N ALA A 239 -4.22 34.54 2.26
CA ALA A 239 -4.77 34.72 3.59
C ALA A 239 -3.88 35.63 4.43
N THR A 240 -4.49 36.56 5.15
CA THR A 240 -3.78 37.41 6.10
C THR A 240 -3.20 36.57 7.26
N VAL A 241 -2.28 37.14 8.02
CA VAL A 241 -1.70 36.47 9.19
C VAL A 241 -2.78 36.14 10.22
N GLU A 242 -3.78 37.03 10.36
CA GLU A 242 -4.92 36.88 11.27
C GLU A 242 -5.82 35.73 10.83
N GLU A 243 -6.11 35.61 9.53
CA GLU A 243 -6.90 34.50 8.96
C GLU A 243 -6.18 33.17 9.14
N GLN A 244 -4.87 33.11 8.86
CA GLN A 244 -4.06 31.91 9.06
C GLN A 244 -4.04 31.48 10.54
N LYS A 245 -3.93 32.45 11.46
CA LYS A 245 -3.99 32.19 12.89
C LYS A 245 -5.35 31.65 13.32
N ALA A 246 -6.43 32.25 12.83
CA ALA A 246 -7.80 31.82 13.15
C ALA A 246 -8.06 30.39 12.65
N ASP A 247 -7.60 30.05 11.44
CA ASP A 247 -7.73 28.68 10.89
C ASP A 247 -6.87 27.67 11.68
N PHE A 248 -5.69 28.07 12.13
CA PHE A 248 -4.84 27.23 12.97
C PHE A 248 -5.47 27.00 14.35
N ASP A 249 -6.10 28.01 14.95
CA ASP A 249 -6.78 27.87 16.22
C ASP A 249 -8.03 26.96 16.11
N LYS A 250 -8.80 27.05 15.01
CA LYS A 250 -9.87 26.08 14.70
C LYS A 250 -9.34 24.66 14.54
N LEU A 251 -8.19 24.48 13.87
CA LEU A 251 -7.55 23.17 13.73
C LEU A 251 -7.14 22.61 15.09
N LYS A 252 -6.57 23.42 15.97
CA LYS A 252 -6.23 23.00 17.34
C LYS A 252 -7.46 22.53 18.12
N GLU A 253 -8.56 23.27 18.01
CA GLU A 253 -9.82 22.93 18.67
C GLU A 253 -10.38 21.60 18.12
N LEU A 254 -10.42 21.44 16.79
CA LEU A 254 -10.84 20.20 16.15
C LEU A 254 -9.99 19.00 16.61
N LEU A 255 -8.66 19.12 16.59
CA LEU A 255 -7.79 18.03 17.01
C LEU A 255 -7.94 17.71 18.50
N ARG A 256 -8.15 18.72 19.35
CA ARG A 256 -8.44 18.51 20.77
C ARG A 256 -9.77 17.76 20.96
N SER A 257 -10.81 18.08 20.20
CA SER A 257 -12.10 17.37 20.26
C SER A 257 -12.00 15.90 19.78
N MET A 258 -10.90 15.53 19.10
CA MET A 258 -10.58 14.16 18.69
C MET A 258 -9.53 13.48 19.58
N CYS A 259 -9.29 14.02 20.78
CA CYS A 259 -8.29 13.51 21.74
C CYS A 259 -6.84 13.58 21.24
N PHE A 260 -6.51 14.55 20.39
CA PHE A 260 -5.12 14.85 20.09
C PHE A 260 -4.61 15.95 21.02
N GLN A 261 -3.38 15.78 21.51
CA GLN A 261 -2.66 16.77 22.28
C GLN A 261 -1.65 17.47 21.38
N PHE A 262 -1.57 18.79 21.51
CA PHE A 262 -0.50 19.55 20.85
C PHE A 262 0.83 19.17 21.46
N TYR A 263 1.76 18.68 20.64
CA TYR A 263 3.05 18.16 21.09
C TYR A 263 4.16 19.22 20.93
N ASN A 264 4.36 19.71 19.70
CA ASN A 264 5.44 20.65 19.41
C ASN A 264 5.17 21.41 18.10
N MET A 265 5.85 22.55 17.91
CA MET A 265 5.81 23.30 16.65
C MET A 265 7.14 24.04 16.41
N LYS A 266 7.63 24.01 15.19
CA LYS A 266 8.77 24.83 14.76
C LYS A 266 8.61 25.18 13.29
N ASN A 267 8.77 26.47 12.96
CA ASN A 267 8.48 26.99 11.62
C ASN A 267 7.03 26.63 11.21
N ASP A 268 6.86 26.06 10.02
CA ASP A 268 5.56 25.65 9.45
C ASP A 268 5.19 24.19 9.76
N ILE A 269 5.90 23.53 10.69
CA ILE A 269 5.62 22.15 11.11
C ILE A 269 4.99 22.19 12.50
N ALA A 270 3.77 21.69 12.60
CA ALA A 270 3.07 21.48 13.85
C ALA A 270 2.81 19.99 14.07
N VAL A 271 3.03 19.54 15.29
CA VAL A 271 2.95 18.13 15.69
C VAL A 271 1.89 17.96 16.77
N TRP A 272 1.03 16.97 16.57
CA TRP A 272 0.04 16.54 17.56
C TRP A 272 0.26 15.05 17.86
N GLN A 273 0.07 14.69 19.11
CA GLN A 273 0.11 13.34 19.59
C GLN A 273 -1.31 12.86 19.91
N LYS A 274 -1.69 11.70 19.37
CA LYS A 274 -2.95 11.06 19.73
C LYS A 274 -2.86 10.57 21.17
N SER A 275 -3.85 10.93 22.00
CA SER A 275 -3.87 10.48 23.40
C SER A 275 -4.02 8.96 23.49
N SER A 276 -3.23 8.34 24.36
CA SER A 276 -3.43 6.97 24.82
C SER A 276 -4.31 6.90 26.07
N ASP A 277 -4.64 8.06 26.67
CA ASP A 277 -5.46 8.14 27.88
C ASP A 277 -6.94 7.96 27.56
N ASN A 278 -7.58 7.07 28.33
CA ASN A 278 -9.01 6.79 28.24
C ASN A 278 -9.87 7.97 28.67
N ASN A 279 -9.40 8.78 29.62
CA ASN A 279 -10.20 9.85 30.21
C ASN A 279 -10.74 10.80 29.14
N CYS A 280 -9.94 11.12 28.12
CA CYS A 280 -10.39 11.98 27.03
C CYS A 280 -11.55 11.32 26.24
N TYR A 281 -11.42 10.05 25.85
CA TYR A 281 -12.46 9.34 25.09
C TYR A 281 -13.71 9.07 25.93
N ASP A 282 -13.55 8.79 27.23
CA ASP A 282 -14.66 8.58 28.15
C ASP A 282 -15.45 9.87 28.37
N GLN A 283 -14.78 11.03 28.44
CA GLN A 283 -15.42 12.34 28.50
C GLN A 283 -16.18 12.67 27.21
N LEU A 284 -15.64 12.33 26.04
CA LEU A 284 -16.31 12.52 24.75
C LEU A 284 -17.57 11.66 24.63
N SER A 285 -17.58 10.45 25.19
CA SER A 285 -18.73 9.55 25.15
C SER A 285 -19.93 10.07 25.96
N VAL A 286 -19.68 10.90 26.97
CA VAL A 286 -20.71 11.50 27.85
C VAL A 286 -21.17 12.87 27.31
N SER A 287 -20.30 13.57 26.59
CA SER A 287 -20.61 14.88 26.01
C SER A 287 -21.23 14.70 24.61
N ASN A 288 -22.30 15.44 24.30
CA ASN A 288 -22.81 15.56 22.93
C ASN A 288 -21.85 16.34 22.01
N SER A 289 -20.55 16.10 22.14
CA SER A 289 -19.51 16.79 21.36
C SER A 289 -19.42 16.24 19.94
N TYR A 290 -18.99 17.05 19.02
CA TYR A 290 -18.73 16.66 17.64
C TYR A 290 -17.20 16.57 17.41
N PRO A 291 -16.68 15.51 16.76
CA PRO A 291 -17.40 14.35 16.22
C PRO A 291 -17.88 13.39 17.33
N PRO A 292 -19.05 12.74 17.14
CA PRO A 292 -19.57 11.79 18.13
C PRO A 292 -18.70 10.53 18.18
N MET A 293 -18.82 9.77 19.25
CA MET A 293 -18.21 8.43 19.30
C MET A 293 -18.96 7.46 18.36
N CYS A 294 -18.22 6.58 17.70
CA CYS A 294 -18.83 5.50 16.92
C CYS A 294 -19.54 4.50 17.83
N ASP A 295 -20.66 3.98 17.35
CA ASP A 295 -21.34 2.86 18.00
C ASP A 295 -20.57 1.55 17.81
N ASP A 296 -20.89 0.52 18.60
CA ASP A 296 -20.23 -0.79 18.58
C ASP A 296 -20.42 -1.55 17.25
N SER A 297 -21.32 -1.10 16.38
CA SER A 297 -21.54 -1.70 15.06
C SER A 297 -20.46 -1.31 14.04
N VAL A 298 -19.63 -0.31 14.36
CA VAL A 298 -18.55 0.14 13.48
C VAL A 298 -17.30 -0.68 13.74
N ASP A 299 -16.99 -1.61 12.84
CA ASP A 299 -15.71 -2.30 12.86
C ASP A 299 -14.55 -1.31 12.58
N PRO A 300 -13.66 -1.05 13.55
CA PRO A 300 -12.53 -0.14 13.36
C PRO A 300 -11.51 -0.64 12.33
N ASP A 301 -11.54 -1.93 12.03
CA ASP A 301 -10.62 -2.58 11.10
C ASP A 301 -11.23 -2.85 9.71
N ALA A 302 -12.45 -2.36 9.43
CA ALA A 302 -13.05 -2.49 8.12
C ALA A 302 -12.25 -1.78 7.02
N GLY A 303 -12.23 -2.36 5.83
CA GLY A 303 -11.52 -1.83 4.67
C GLY A 303 -12.28 -0.73 3.90
N TRP A 304 -11.72 -0.30 2.81
CA TRP A 304 -12.21 0.82 1.98
C TRP A 304 -13.45 0.53 1.10
N TYR A 305 -14.11 -0.59 1.27
CA TYR A 305 -15.48 -0.78 0.71
C TYR A 305 -16.55 -0.24 1.64
N ILE A 306 -16.17 0.18 2.85
CA ILE A 306 -17.07 0.71 3.86
C ILE A 306 -17.04 2.23 3.79
N PRO A 307 -18.18 2.91 3.70
CA PRO A 307 -18.23 4.37 3.76
C PRO A 307 -17.60 4.91 5.04
N LEU A 308 -16.89 6.02 4.91
CA LEU A 308 -16.34 6.73 6.05
C LEU A 308 -17.49 7.32 6.86
N ARG A 309 -17.54 7.02 8.17
CA ARG A 309 -18.50 7.63 9.09
C ARG A 309 -17.82 8.79 9.83
N THR A 310 -18.60 9.84 10.12
CA THR A 310 -18.16 11.01 10.89
C THR A 310 -18.25 10.74 12.39
N CYS A 311 -17.53 9.74 12.86
CA CYS A 311 -17.48 9.38 14.27
C CYS A 311 -16.06 8.95 14.67
N LEU A 312 -15.71 9.03 15.94
CA LEU A 312 -14.45 8.57 16.49
C LEU A 312 -14.54 7.12 16.95
N SER A 313 -13.66 6.28 16.45
CA SER A 313 -13.51 4.92 16.97
C SER A 313 -12.69 4.95 18.25
N ILE A 314 -13.20 4.32 19.30
CA ILE A 314 -12.45 4.11 20.53
C ILE A 314 -11.28 3.16 20.22
N PRO A 315 -10.04 3.51 20.58
CA PRO A 315 -8.95 2.57 20.49
C PRO A 315 -9.28 1.31 21.33
N PRO A 316 -9.20 0.09 20.78
CA PRO A 316 -9.48 -1.11 21.56
C PRO A 316 -8.68 -1.10 22.87
N GLN A 317 -9.32 -1.46 24.00
CA GLN A 317 -8.67 -1.44 25.33
C GLN A 317 -7.37 -2.27 25.34
N LYS A 318 -7.31 -3.36 24.54
CA LYS A 318 -6.10 -4.16 24.34
C LYS A 318 -4.97 -3.41 23.63
N LEU A 319 -5.27 -2.39 22.84
CA LEU A 319 -4.29 -1.51 22.20
C LEU A 319 -3.78 -0.42 23.14
N LYS A 320 -4.60 0.01 24.10
CA LYS A 320 -4.22 1.00 25.12
C LYS A 320 -3.04 0.51 25.96
N LEU A 321 -3.01 -0.76 26.31
CA LEU A 321 -1.87 -1.42 26.97
C LEU A 321 -0.69 -1.65 26.04
N GLY A 322 -0.89 -1.64 24.71
CA GLY A 322 0.11 -1.95 23.71
C GLY A 322 1.01 -0.78 23.32
N LEU A 323 0.48 0.44 23.27
CA LEU A 323 1.24 1.63 22.87
C LEU A 323 2.32 2.03 23.88
N GLU A 324 2.06 1.86 25.18
CA GLU A 324 3.03 2.21 26.23
C GLU A 324 4.19 1.20 26.39
N PHE A 325 4.03 -0.03 25.89
CA PHE A 325 5.00 -1.11 26.09
C PHE A 325 5.32 -1.93 24.84
N SER A 326 5.04 -1.41 23.65
CA SER A 326 5.51 -2.09 22.44
C SER A 326 7.03 -1.96 22.35
N PRO A 327 7.75 -3.05 22.09
CA PRO A 327 9.18 -2.99 21.88
C PRO A 327 9.49 -2.02 20.73
N LYS A 328 10.61 -1.30 20.85
CA LYS A 328 11.09 -0.45 19.76
C LYS A 328 11.60 -1.30 18.61
N TRP A 329 11.74 -0.72 17.46
CA TRP A 329 12.47 -1.31 16.35
C TRP A 329 13.98 -1.42 16.71
N PRO A 330 14.67 -2.53 16.39
CA PRO A 330 14.19 -3.69 15.61
C PRO A 330 13.50 -4.81 16.41
N ASP A 331 13.47 -4.76 17.73
CA ASP A 331 13.00 -5.85 18.58
C ASP A 331 11.52 -6.20 18.33
N ARG A 332 10.69 -5.19 18.03
CA ARG A 332 9.26 -5.38 17.73
C ARG A 332 8.98 -6.33 16.56
N LEU A 333 9.95 -6.56 15.68
CA LEU A 333 9.80 -7.47 14.55
C LEU A 333 9.60 -8.93 15.01
N HIS A 334 10.26 -9.33 16.11
CA HIS A 334 10.33 -10.71 16.58
C HIS A 334 9.57 -10.98 17.87
N VAL A 335 9.17 -9.94 18.59
CA VAL A 335 8.36 -10.08 19.79
C VAL A 335 6.91 -10.37 19.39
N THR A 336 6.29 -11.37 20.07
CA THR A 336 4.88 -11.69 19.82
C THR A 336 4.00 -10.49 20.15
N PRO A 337 3.25 -9.94 19.17
CA PRO A 337 2.34 -8.83 19.43
C PRO A 337 1.28 -9.14 20.48
N LYS A 338 0.97 -8.16 21.33
CA LYS A 338 0.03 -8.35 22.45
C LYS A 338 -1.35 -8.82 22.01
N ARG A 339 -1.82 -8.39 20.83
CA ARG A 339 -3.12 -8.78 20.27
C ARG A 339 -3.23 -10.28 19.95
N ILE A 340 -2.12 -11.00 19.88
CA ILE A 340 -2.06 -12.45 19.61
C ILE A 340 -1.29 -13.25 20.68
N THR A 341 -1.17 -12.74 21.91
CA THR A 341 -0.43 -13.40 23.00
C THR A 341 -0.93 -14.84 23.23
N SER A 342 -2.24 -15.09 23.15
CA SER A 342 -2.82 -16.44 23.24
C SER A 342 -2.40 -17.38 22.11
N ARG A 343 -1.79 -16.86 21.04
CA ARG A 343 -1.30 -17.60 19.85
C ARG A 343 0.21 -17.48 19.68
N ALA A 344 0.95 -17.16 20.73
CA ALA A 344 2.40 -16.96 20.68
C ALA A 344 3.16 -18.14 20.06
N GLY A 345 2.76 -19.38 20.35
CA GLY A 345 3.33 -20.57 19.73
C GLY A 345 3.15 -20.61 18.21
N ARG A 346 1.97 -20.23 17.72
CA ARG A 346 1.71 -20.15 16.25
C ARG A 346 2.56 -19.07 15.59
N PHE A 347 2.72 -17.92 16.24
CA PHE A 347 3.56 -16.83 15.75
C PHE A 347 5.04 -17.27 15.61
N LYS A 348 5.62 -17.88 16.64
CA LYS A 348 7.01 -18.39 16.61
C LYS A 348 7.20 -19.49 15.56
N ASN A 349 6.22 -20.38 15.42
CA ASN A 349 6.25 -21.42 14.39
C ASN A 349 6.19 -20.80 12.98
N ASP A 350 5.37 -19.76 12.77
CA ASP A 350 5.28 -19.03 11.51
C ASP A 350 6.63 -18.39 11.15
N GLU A 351 7.29 -17.73 12.09
CA GLU A 351 8.64 -17.18 11.86
C GLU A 351 9.66 -18.24 11.45
N SER A 352 9.68 -19.36 12.18
CA SER A 352 10.61 -20.46 11.90
C SER A 352 10.32 -21.10 10.54
N LYS A 353 9.05 -21.26 10.19
CA LYS A 353 8.58 -21.74 8.89
C LYS A 353 9.07 -20.81 7.77
N TRP A 354 8.84 -19.50 7.90
CA TRP A 354 9.21 -18.54 6.85
C TRP A 354 10.70 -18.38 6.67
N LYS A 355 11.50 -18.44 7.75
CA LYS A 355 12.97 -18.44 7.65
C LYS A 355 13.48 -19.62 6.81
N ARG A 356 12.88 -20.82 6.94
CA ARG A 356 13.22 -21.98 6.11
C ARG A 356 12.76 -21.82 4.66
N ARG A 357 11.50 -21.40 4.45
CA ARG A 357 10.91 -21.19 3.13
C ARG A 357 11.69 -20.17 2.31
N VAL A 358 11.99 -19.01 2.88
CA VAL A 358 12.75 -17.97 2.20
C VAL A 358 14.19 -18.42 1.89
N ARG A 359 14.81 -19.20 2.77
CA ARG A 359 16.11 -19.80 2.48
C ARG A 359 16.03 -20.72 1.25
N HIS A 360 15.03 -21.57 1.19
CA HIS A 360 14.79 -22.44 0.04
C HIS A 360 14.47 -21.61 -1.24
N TYR A 361 13.62 -20.59 -1.14
CA TYR A 361 13.33 -19.71 -2.26
C TYR A 361 14.59 -19.03 -2.82
N LYS A 362 15.53 -18.62 -1.97
CA LYS A 362 16.81 -18.03 -2.39
C LYS A 362 17.71 -19.02 -3.14
N THR A 363 17.61 -20.32 -2.88
CA THR A 363 18.34 -21.33 -3.67
C THR A 363 17.76 -21.49 -5.07
N LEU A 364 16.43 -21.37 -5.22
CA LEU A 364 15.72 -21.50 -6.48
C LEU A 364 15.71 -20.17 -7.29
N LEU A 365 15.69 -19.04 -6.61
CA LEU A 365 15.68 -17.70 -7.18
C LEU A 365 16.76 -16.84 -6.49
N PRO A 366 18.02 -16.89 -6.95
CA PRO A 366 19.11 -16.11 -6.34
C PRO A 366 18.90 -14.59 -6.38
N ALA A 367 18.06 -14.08 -7.31
CA ALA A 367 17.65 -12.68 -7.35
C ALA A 367 16.90 -12.22 -6.08
N LEU A 368 16.29 -13.16 -5.34
CA LEU A 368 15.62 -12.87 -4.08
C LEU A 368 16.65 -12.56 -2.98
N GLY A 369 16.83 -11.30 -2.68
CA GLY A 369 17.78 -10.83 -1.66
C GLY A 369 18.93 -10.01 -2.20
N ASN A 370 19.01 -9.81 -3.53
CA ASN A 370 19.93 -8.86 -4.13
C ASN A 370 19.18 -7.59 -4.61
N GLU A 371 19.91 -6.66 -5.22
CA GLU A 371 19.40 -5.35 -5.69
C GLU A 371 18.46 -5.43 -6.92
N GLU A 372 18.22 -6.59 -7.49
CA GLU A 372 17.33 -6.74 -8.65
C GLU A 372 15.86 -6.66 -8.26
N ILE A 373 15.53 -7.08 -7.03
CA ILE A 373 14.18 -7.09 -6.47
C ILE A 373 14.09 -6.05 -5.37
N ARG A 374 13.18 -5.11 -5.50
CA ARG A 374 12.99 -4.00 -4.55
C ARG A 374 11.54 -3.81 -4.13
N ASN A 375 10.57 -3.89 -5.05
CA ASN A 375 9.14 -3.79 -4.76
C ASN A 375 8.55 -5.20 -4.73
N VAL A 376 8.21 -5.68 -3.55
CA VAL A 376 7.70 -7.03 -3.31
C VAL A 376 6.29 -6.94 -2.75
N MET A 377 5.41 -7.83 -3.20
CA MET A 377 4.09 -8.02 -2.62
C MET A 377 3.94 -9.45 -2.12
N ASP A 378 3.55 -9.60 -0.86
CA ASP A 378 3.07 -10.87 -0.29
C ASP A 378 1.54 -10.87 -0.36
N MET A 379 0.99 -11.57 -1.36
CA MET A 379 -0.42 -11.46 -1.75
C MET A 379 -1.40 -12.18 -0.81
N ASN A 380 -0.90 -13.03 0.09
CA ASN A 380 -1.73 -13.75 1.07
C ASN A 380 -0.94 -13.99 2.36
N THR A 381 -0.75 -12.92 3.12
CA THR A 381 0.03 -12.98 4.36
C THR A 381 -0.86 -13.23 5.59
N LEU A 382 -0.30 -13.89 6.60
CA LEU A 382 -0.94 -14.01 7.91
C LEU A 382 -0.26 -13.10 8.95
N TYR A 383 0.99 -13.35 9.29
CA TYR A 383 1.72 -12.59 10.32
C TYR A 383 2.93 -11.81 9.76
N GLY A 384 3.04 -11.70 8.44
CA GLY A 384 4.17 -11.02 7.79
C GLY A 384 5.49 -11.77 7.91
N GLY A 385 5.47 -13.10 8.09
CA GLY A 385 6.69 -13.91 8.27
C GLY A 385 7.59 -13.91 7.04
N PHE A 386 7.02 -13.88 5.82
CA PHE A 386 7.78 -13.72 4.58
C PHE A 386 8.54 -12.39 4.55
N ALA A 387 7.85 -11.28 4.83
CA ALA A 387 8.46 -9.94 4.90
C ALA A 387 9.55 -9.85 5.98
N ALA A 388 9.29 -10.39 7.18
CA ALA A 388 10.27 -10.45 8.26
C ALA A 388 11.52 -11.24 7.88
N SER A 389 11.38 -12.30 7.07
CA SER A 389 12.52 -13.09 6.60
C SER A 389 13.34 -12.41 5.50
N LEU A 390 12.81 -11.34 4.90
CA LEU A 390 13.49 -10.50 3.90
C LEU A 390 14.00 -9.17 4.47
N ILE A 391 13.93 -8.94 5.78
CA ILE A 391 14.20 -7.63 6.38
C ILE A 391 15.62 -7.10 6.09
N ASN A 392 16.58 -7.98 5.91
CA ASN A 392 17.96 -7.65 5.55
C ASN A 392 18.20 -7.60 4.03
N SER A 393 17.17 -7.74 3.21
CA SER A 393 17.26 -7.61 1.76
C SER A 393 16.95 -6.16 1.36
N PRO A 394 17.51 -5.66 0.24
CA PRO A 394 17.29 -4.29 -0.22
C PRO A 394 15.88 -4.09 -0.82
N ALA A 395 14.87 -4.74 -0.27
CA ALA A 395 13.50 -4.75 -0.74
C ALA A 395 12.53 -4.36 0.38
N TRP A 396 11.43 -3.74 0.01
CA TRP A 396 10.28 -3.59 0.89
C TRP A 396 9.16 -4.53 0.44
N VAL A 397 8.33 -4.96 1.38
CA VAL A 397 7.24 -5.90 1.14
C VAL A 397 5.91 -5.27 1.51
N MET A 398 4.98 -5.18 0.54
CA MET A 398 3.58 -4.90 0.80
C MET A 398 2.89 -6.21 1.22
N ASN A 399 2.53 -6.30 2.48
CA ASN A 399 1.80 -7.45 3.00
C ASN A 399 0.30 -7.27 2.72
N VAL A 400 -0.31 -8.20 2.02
CA VAL A 400 -1.74 -8.16 1.71
C VAL A 400 -2.48 -9.19 2.54
N VAL A 401 -3.43 -8.71 3.34
CA VAL A 401 -4.34 -9.55 4.11
C VAL A 401 -5.70 -9.55 3.40
N SER A 402 -6.23 -10.74 3.12
CA SER A 402 -7.55 -10.86 2.51
C SER A 402 -8.61 -10.24 3.41
N SER A 403 -9.46 -9.38 2.83
CA SER A 403 -10.62 -8.79 3.53
C SER A 403 -11.68 -9.82 3.93
N ASN A 404 -11.61 -11.02 3.36
CA ASN A 404 -12.52 -12.13 3.63
C ASN A 404 -11.86 -13.25 4.47
N GLY A 405 -10.62 -13.03 4.91
CA GLY A 405 -9.85 -13.98 5.71
C GLY A 405 -9.75 -13.58 7.18
N ILE A 406 -8.77 -14.18 7.85
CA ILE A 406 -8.46 -13.85 9.24
C ILE A 406 -7.88 -12.43 9.31
N ASN A 407 -8.50 -11.56 10.09
CA ASN A 407 -7.99 -10.23 10.32
C ASN A 407 -6.67 -10.27 11.12
N SER A 408 -5.55 -10.11 10.43
CA SER A 408 -4.20 -10.15 11.00
C SER A 408 -3.34 -8.94 10.64
N LEU A 409 -3.90 -7.98 9.88
CA LEU A 409 -3.12 -6.84 9.41
C LEU A 409 -2.58 -5.97 10.56
N GLY A 410 -3.32 -5.86 11.65
CA GLY A 410 -2.84 -5.18 12.86
C GLY A 410 -1.59 -5.83 13.47
N VAL A 411 -1.43 -7.16 13.37
CA VAL A 411 -0.20 -7.87 13.81
C VAL A 411 1.00 -7.46 12.97
N ILE A 412 0.81 -7.24 11.68
CA ILE A 412 1.86 -6.82 10.74
C ILE A 412 2.37 -5.43 11.12
N TYR A 413 1.46 -4.50 11.41
CA TYR A 413 1.82 -3.15 11.87
C TYR A 413 2.49 -3.17 13.25
N ASP A 414 2.00 -3.98 14.19
CA ASP A 414 2.65 -4.15 15.50
C ASP A 414 4.10 -4.60 15.37
N ARG A 415 4.44 -5.37 14.33
CA ARG A 415 5.80 -5.81 14.02
C ARG A 415 6.67 -4.74 13.34
N GLY A 416 6.13 -3.56 13.04
CA GLY A 416 6.83 -2.51 12.28
C GLY A 416 6.98 -2.82 10.79
N LEU A 417 6.08 -3.61 10.24
CA LEU A 417 5.93 -3.89 8.81
C LEU A 417 4.73 -3.11 8.26
N ILE A 418 4.62 -3.01 6.94
CA ILE A 418 3.50 -2.36 6.26
C ILE A 418 2.64 -3.39 5.54
N GLY A 419 1.37 -3.08 5.35
CA GLY A 419 0.44 -3.95 4.65
C GLY A 419 -0.90 -3.25 4.36
N ILE A 420 -1.80 -3.98 3.72
CA ILE A 420 -3.08 -3.48 3.24
C ILE A 420 -4.13 -4.60 3.27
N TYR A 421 -5.39 -4.26 3.55
CA TYR A 421 -6.51 -5.14 3.23
C TYR A 421 -6.81 -5.12 1.73
N HIS A 422 -7.10 -6.27 1.16
CA HIS A 422 -7.52 -6.34 -0.23
C HIS A 422 -8.40 -7.57 -0.51
N ASP A 423 -9.35 -7.40 -1.45
CA ASP A 423 -10.12 -8.48 -2.04
C ASP A 423 -9.55 -8.81 -3.43
N TRP A 424 -8.95 -9.98 -3.60
CA TRP A 424 -8.36 -10.36 -4.89
C TRP A 424 -9.39 -10.63 -6.00
N CYS A 425 -10.66 -10.62 -5.69
CA CYS A 425 -11.72 -10.54 -6.70
C CYS A 425 -11.89 -9.13 -7.28
N GLU A 426 -11.12 -8.15 -6.79
CA GLU A 426 -11.00 -6.80 -7.32
C GLU A 426 -9.58 -6.53 -7.87
N ALA A 427 -9.42 -5.42 -8.60
CA ALA A 427 -8.11 -4.91 -8.99
C ALA A 427 -7.40 -4.22 -7.82
N PHE A 428 -6.09 -4.41 -7.72
CA PHE A 428 -5.27 -3.71 -6.74
C PHE A 428 -5.09 -2.23 -7.12
N SER A 429 -5.14 -1.33 -6.13
CA SER A 429 -5.13 0.11 -6.36
C SER A 429 -3.73 0.66 -6.65
N THR A 430 -3.17 0.25 -7.78
CA THR A 430 -1.86 0.65 -8.26
C THR A 430 -1.81 0.70 -9.79
N TYR A 431 -0.76 1.31 -10.31
CA TYR A 431 -0.43 1.31 -11.74
C TYR A 431 0.05 -0.06 -12.22
N PRO A 432 0.03 -0.32 -13.54
CA PRO A 432 0.68 -1.50 -14.11
C PRO A 432 2.19 -1.49 -13.87
N ARG A 433 2.81 -2.67 -13.85
CA ARG A 433 4.28 -2.83 -13.83
C ARG A 433 4.97 -2.16 -12.64
N THR A 434 4.44 -2.33 -11.43
CA THR A 434 4.90 -1.64 -10.22
C THR A 434 5.62 -2.55 -9.21
N TYR A 435 5.51 -3.87 -9.36
CA TYR A 435 6.16 -4.84 -8.47
C TYR A 435 7.18 -5.69 -9.23
N ASP A 436 8.33 -5.95 -8.61
CA ASP A 436 9.40 -6.79 -9.13
C ASP A 436 9.16 -8.28 -8.80
N LEU A 437 8.50 -8.54 -7.66
CA LEU A 437 8.15 -9.87 -7.18
C LEU A 437 6.74 -9.90 -6.57
N LEU A 438 5.97 -10.89 -6.99
CA LEU A 438 4.72 -11.29 -6.35
C LEU A 438 4.92 -12.64 -5.67
N HIS A 439 4.58 -12.72 -4.39
CA HIS A 439 4.63 -13.95 -3.61
C HIS A 439 3.22 -14.37 -3.20
N LEU A 440 2.90 -15.65 -3.33
CA LEU A 440 1.61 -16.23 -2.97
C LEU A 440 1.82 -17.55 -2.21
N ASP A 441 1.15 -17.71 -1.07
CA ASP A 441 1.09 -18.95 -0.29
C ASP A 441 -0.38 -19.30 -0.05
N GLY A 442 -0.93 -20.23 -0.82
CA GLY A 442 -2.30 -20.72 -0.68
C GLY A 442 -3.41 -19.72 -1.08
N LEU A 443 -3.11 -18.70 -1.88
CA LEU A 443 -4.09 -17.69 -2.29
C LEU A 443 -5.24 -18.29 -3.12
N PHE A 444 -4.91 -19.12 -4.10
CA PHE A 444 -5.93 -19.71 -4.97
C PHE A 444 -6.75 -20.76 -4.22
N THR A 445 -6.14 -21.50 -3.30
CA THR A 445 -6.86 -22.37 -2.37
C THR A 445 -7.88 -21.58 -1.54
N ALA A 446 -7.53 -20.36 -1.10
CA ALA A 446 -8.41 -19.52 -0.29
C ALA A 446 -9.51 -18.82 -1.10
N GLU A 447 -9.24 -18.38 -2.33
CA GLU A 447 -10.11 -17.43 -3.06
C GLU A 447 -10.82 -18.03 -4.29
N SER A 448 -10.43 -19.22 -4.79
CA SER A 448 -10.96 -19.81 -6.02
C SER A 448 -12.47 -20.10 -6.00
N HIS A 449 -13.06 -20.19 -4.82
CA HIS A 449 -14.51 -20.37 -4.66
C HIS A 449 -15.30 -19.06 -4.80
N ARG A 450 -14.62 -17.89 -4.78
CA ARG A 450 -15.21 -16.55 -4.83
C ARG A 450 -15.13 -15.94 -6.23
N CYS A 451 -14.02 -16.12 -6.91
CA CYS A 451 -13.81 -15.58 -8.26
C CYS A 451 -12.88 -16.47 -9.10
N ASP A 452 -13.00 -16.33 -10.42
CA ASP A 452 -12.18 -17.10 -11.36
C ASP A 452 -10.71 -16.72 -11.25
N MET A 453 -9.85 -17.73 -11.08
CA MET A 453 -8.38 -17.62 -11.01
C MET A 453 -7.78 -16.84 -12.18
N LYS A 454 -8.39 -16.92 -13.36
CA LYS A 454 -7.96 -16.18 -14.56
C LYS A 454 -7.84 -14.68 -14.29
N TYR A 455 -8.79 -14.10 -13.57
CA TYR A 455 -8.78 -12.66 -13.27
C TYR A 455 -7.73 -12.27 -12.24
N VAL A 456 -7.46 -13.13 -11.27
CA VAL A 456 -6.37 -12.92 -10.30
C VAL A 456 -5.02 -12.95 -11.04
N LEU A 457 -4.82 -13.92 -11.93
CA LEU A 457 -3.60 -14.02 -12.73
C LEU A 457 -3.43 -12.85 -13.71
N LEU A 458 -4.51 -12.36 -14.33
CA LEU A 458 -4.46 -11.15 -15.17
C LEU A 458 -4.11 -9.90 -14.35
N GLU A 459 -4.61 -9.81 -13.11
CA GLU A 459 -4.22 -8.72 -12.21
C GLU A 459 -2.75 -8.82 -11.82
N MET A 460 -2.27 -10.03 -11.53
CA MET A 460 -0.84 -10.28 -11.28
C MET A 460 -0.01 -9.86 -12.50
N ASP A 461 -0.44 -10.22 -13.73
CA ASP A 461 0.26 -9.78 -14.94
C ASP A 461 0.28 -8.26 -15.05
N ARG A 462 -0.84 -7.58 -14.77
CA ARG A 462 -0.92 -6.12 -14.82
C ARG A 462 0.09 -5.45 -13.89
N ILE A 463 0.17 -5.90 -12.63
CA ILE A 463 1.00 -5.26 -11.61
C ILE A 463 2.47 -5.72 -11.62
N LEU A 464 2.76 -6.90 -12.17
CA LEU A 464 4.12 -7.41 -12.26
C LEU A 464 4.90 -6.73 -13.39
N ARG A 465 6.12 -6.30 -13.09
CA ARG A 465 7.03 -5.72 -14.09
C ARG A 465 7.43 -6.75 -15.14
N PRO A 466 7.68 -6.35 -16.40
CA PRO A 466 8.40 -7.19 -17.35
C PRO A 466 9.74 -7.65 -16.74
N LYS A 467 10.07 -8.93 -16.93
CA LYS A 467 11.21 -9.63 -16.30
C LYS A 467 11.12 -9.79 -14.77
N GLY A 468 10.03 -9.34 -14.14
CA GLY A 468 9.73 -9.62 -12.74
C GLY A 468 9.34 -11.06 -12.50
N TYR A 469 9.27 -11.44 -11.23
CA TYR A 469 9.08 -12.82 -10.80
C TYR A 469 7.77 -13.01 -10.04
N ALA A 470 7.21 -14.22 -10.13
CA ALA A 470 6.18 -14.68 -9.22
C ALA A 470 6.63 -15.99 -8.56
N ILE A 471 6.53 -16.07 -7.23
CA ILE A 471 6.71 -17.28 -6.44
C ILE A 471 5.33 -17.71 -5.95
N ILE A 472 4.85 -18.84 -6.44
CA ILE A 472 3.51 -19.35 -6.16
C ILE A 472 3.65 -20.70 -5.46
N ARG A 473 3.11 -20.79 -4.23
CA ARG A 473 3.04 -22.02 -3.47
C ARG A 473 1.59 -22.45 -3.34
N GLU A 474 1.25 -23.61 -3.89
CA GLU A 474 -0.11 -24.12 -3.95
C GLU A 474 -0.14 -25.65 -4.02
N SER A 475 -1.33 -26.22 -3.92
CA SER A 475 -1.53 -27.66 -4.22
C SER A 475 -1.20 -27.97 -5.68
N ASN A 476 -0.83 -29.21 -5.98
CA ASN A 476 -0.48 -29.64 -7.32
C ASN A 476 -1.54 -29.30 -8.38
N VAL A 477 -2.82 -29.45 -8.03
CA VAL A 477 -3.95 -29.17 -8.95
C VAL A 477 -3.95 -27.72 -9.39
N PHE A 478 -3.78 -26.80 -8.47
CA PHE A 478 -3.70 -25.37 -8.78
C PHE A 478 -2.42 -25.01 -9.53
N ILE A 479 -1.29 -25.60 -9.15
CA ILE A 479 0.00 -25.34 -9.82
C ILE A 479 -0.06 -25.67 -11.31
N ASP A 480 -0.65 -26.80 -11.68
CA ASP A 480 -0.75 -27.22 -13.08
C ASP A 480 -1.70 -26.29 -13.87
N ALA A 481 -2.84 -25.89 -13.27
CA ALA A 481 -3.76 -24.93 -13.86
C ALA A 481 -3.12 -23.53 -14.03
N ILE A 482 -2.43 -23.04 -13.00
CA ILE A 482 -1.73 -21.76 -13.03
C ILE A 482 -0.64 -21.76 -14.10
N ALA A 483 0.17 -22.82 -14.20
CA ALA A 483 1.21 -22.94 -15.20
C ALA A 483 0.65 -22.87 -16.63
N ALA A 484 -0.48 -23.55 -16.88
CA ALA A 484 -1.15 -23.53 -18.18
C ALA A 484 -1.65 -22.11 -18.54
N ILE A 485 -2.34 -21.43 -17.62
CA ILE A 485 -2.83 -20.05 -17.84
C ILE A 485 -1.66 -19.07 -18.00
N SER A 486 -0.62 -19.18 -17.19
CA SER A 486 0.58 -18.31 -17.22
C SER A 486 1.34 -18.40 -18.55
N THR A 487 1.32 -19.55 -19.21
CA THR A 487 1.89 -19.70 -20.55
C THR A 487 1.18 -18.78 -21.56
N GLY A 488 -0.15 -18.68 -21.49
CA GLY A 488 -0.94 -17.76 -22.31
C GLY A 488 -0.69 -16.28 -22.00
N MET A 489 -0.21 -15.96 -20.80
CA MET A 489 0.20 -14.61 -20.39
C MET A 489 1.68 -14.29 -20.71
N ARG A 490 2.36 -15.14 -21.47
CA ARG A 490 3.77 -14.97 -21.86
C ARG A 490 4.73 -15.04 -20.66
N TRP A 491 4.38 -15.82 -19.64
CA TRP A 491 5.28 -16.09 -18.53
C TRP A 491 6.10 -17.37 -18.81
N ASN A 492 7.31 -17.41 -18.29
CA ASN A 492 8.14 -18.62 -18.27
C ASN A 492 8.16 -19.15 -16.84
N CYS A 493 7.56 -20.31 -16.64
CA CYS A 493 7.36 -20.90 -15.32
C CYS A 493 8.11 -22.21 -15.18
N GLN A 494 8.67 -22.46 -14.00
CA GLN A 494 9.31 -23.71 -13.63
C GLN A 494 8.68 -24.23 -12.34
N LYS A 495 8.34 -25.53 -12.32
CA LYS A 495 7.79 -26.22 -11.16
C LYS A 495 8.93 -26.81 -10.33
N HIS A 496 8.88 -26.59 -9.03
CA HIS A 496 9.88 -27.06 -8.06
C HIS A 496 9.22 -27.75 -6.88
N ASP A 497 10.00 -28.54 -6.18
CA ASP A 497 9.60 -29.10 -4.89
C ASP A 497 9.67 -28.02 -3.80
N THR A 498 8.90 -28.22 -2.74
CA THR A 498 8.97 -27.40 -1.54
C THR A 498 10.22 -27.77 -0.72
N GLU A 499 10.47 -27.04 0.35
CA GLU A 499 11.57 -27.32 1.31
C GLU A 499 11.44 -28.65 2.07
N TYR A 500 10.36 -29.40 1.81
CA TYR A 500 10.11 -30.74 2.36
C TYR A 500 9.88 -31.73 1.21
N GLU A 501 10.50 -32.89 1.27
CA GLU A 501 10.45 -33.90 0.19
C GLU A 501 9.06 -34.50 -0.05
N VAL A 502 8.21 -34.54 0.96
CA VAL A 502 6.88 -35.16 0.90
C VAL A 502 5.80 -34.14 1.25
N GLN A 503 5.37 -33.35 0.27
CA GLN A 503 4.22 -32.46 0.46
C GLN A 503 3.25 -32.50 -0.72
N LYS A 504 1.97 -32.29 -0.42
CA LYS A 504 0.90 -32.11 -1.42
C LYS A 504 1.00 -30.77 -2.16
N GLU A 505 1.87 -29.88 -1.73
CA GLU A 505 2.13 -28.56 -2.30
C GLU A 505 3.37 -28.58 -3.18
N LYS A 506 3.41 -27.71 -4.16
CA LYS A 506 4.57 -27.45 -5.03
C LYS A 506 4.81 -25.95 -5.13
N LEU A 507 5.98 -25.62 -5.62
CA LEU A 507 6.35 -24.26 -5.97
C LEU A 507 6.30 -24.08 -7.48
N LEU A 508 5.77 -22.95 -7.93
CA LEU A 508 5.88 -22.50 -9.31
C LEU A 508 6.60 -21.15 -9.30
N ILE A 509 7.78 -21.11 -9.90
CA ILE A 509 8.55 -19.87 -10.05
C ILE A 509 8.40 -19.43 -11.49
N CYS A 510 7.80 -18.28 -11.69
CA CYS A 510 7.52 -17.71 -13.00
C CYS A 510 8.31 -16.42 -13.20
N ARG A 511 8.71 -16.16 -14.44
CA ARG A 511 9.28 -14.90 -14.88
C ARG A 511 8.46 -14.32 -16.02
N LYS A 512 7.94 -13.11 -15.88
CA LYS A 512 7.21 -12.41 -16.93
C LYS A 512 8.15 -12.00 -18.06
N LYS A 513 7.81 -12.32 -19.32
CA LYS A 513 8.58 -11.87 -20.48
C LYS A 513 8.35 -10.40 -20.76
N LEU A 514 9.40 -9.69 -21.20
CA LEU A 514 9.25 -8.39 -21.84
C LEU A 514 8.77 -8.60 -23.29
N TRP A 515 7.76 -7.90 -23.67
CA TRP A 515 7.22 -7.89 -25.03
C TRP A 515 6.77 -6.47 -25.38
N TYR A 516 6.71 -6.17 -26.64
CA TYR A 516 6.20 -4.90 -27.15
C TYR A 516 5.00 -5.18 -28.03
N SER A 517 4.02 -4.28 -28.00
CA SER A 517 2.90 -4.36 -28.93
C SER A 517 3.44 -4.28 -30.36
N LYS A 518 2.92 -5.14 -31.24
CA LYS A 518 3.19 -4.97 -32.67
C LYS A 518 2.54 -3.65 -33.07
N ALA A 519 3.34 -2.72 -33.56
CA ALA A 519 2.79 -1.49 -34.14
C ALA A 519 1.75 -1.90 -35.21
N GLN A 520 0.50 -1.49 -34.99
CA GLN A 520 -0.56 -1.63 -36.00
C GLN A 520 -0.35 -0.59 -37.08
#